data_8a353b01cd496436ee4e1085267f117b
#
_entry.id   8a353b01cd496436ee4e1085267f117b
#
_cell.length_a   1.000
_cell.length_b   1.000
_cell.length_c   1.000
_cell.angle_alpha   90.00
_cell.angle_beta   90.00
_cell.angle_gamma   90.00
#
_symmetry.space_group_name_H-M   'P 1'
#
loop_
_entity.id
_entity.type
_entity.pdbx_description
1 polymer ?
#
loop_
_entity_poly.entity_id
_entity_poly.type
_entity_poly.pdbx_seq_one_letter_code
_entity_poly.pdbx_strand_id
1 'polypeptide(L)'
;MDQILQQLSLCVERGRVNKDSNYPLDMKGMPGAVELTQQALDNGISAKDVLHNGFLPGMKIVGDKFRDGKIFLPEVLISAKAMSSAMELLKPYFQSGEIIYKGKVIMGTVAGDLHDIGKNIVKMVLEGGGWQVVDLGINVSSEKFIEAIRSNSADVVGLS
;
A
#
# COMPACT_ATOMS: atom_id res chain seq x y z
N MET A 1 -21.97 7.91 4.88
CA MET A 1 -20.58 7.63 5.32
C MET A 1 -20.10 6.28 4.78
N ASP A 2 -20.84 5.20 4.98
CA ASP A 2 -20.42 3.85 4.54
C ASP A 2 -20.29 3.69 3.04
N GLN A 3 -21.09 4.38 2.22
CA GLN A 3 -21.09 4.21 0.77
C GLN A 3 -19.77 4.64 0.11
N ILE A 4 -19.16 5.75 0.55
CA ILE A 4 -17.89 6.21 -0.01
C ILE A 4 -16.74 5.29 0.36
N LEU A 5 -16.71 4.75 1.59
CA LEU A 5 -15.71 3.79 2.04
C LEU A 5 -15.86 2.43 1.32
N GLN A 6 -17.10 1.99 1.05
CA GLN A 6 -17.35 0.80 0.23
C GLN A 6 -16.88 0.99 -1.22
N GLN A 7 -17.16 2.14 -1.83
CA GLN A 7 -16.64 2.46 -3.17
C GLN A 7 -15.12 2.53 -3.19
N LEU A 8 -14.51 3.09 -2.16
CA LEU A 8 -13.06 3.15 -2.01
C LEU A 8 -12.46 1.74 -1.90
N SER A 9 -13.06 0.86 -1.09
CA SER A 9 -12.66 -0.55 -0.99
C SER A 9 -12.75 -1.25 -2.35
N LEU A 10 -13.83 -1.01 -3.11
CA LEU A 10 -14.00 -1.57 -4.45
C LEU A 10 -12.94 -1.02 -5.43
N CYS A 11 -12.59 0.27 -5.36
CA CYS A 11 -11.54 0.84 -6.19
C CYS A 11 -10.17 0.21 -5.90
N VAL A 12 -9.85 -0.05 -4.64
CA VAL A 12 -8.62 -0.75 -4.25
C VAL A 12 -8.66 -2.19 -4.77
N GLU A 13 -9.74 -2.93 -4.50
CA GLU A 13 -9.91 -4.31 -4.97
C GLU A 13 -9.75 -4.44 -6.48
N ARG A 14 -10.37 -3.52 -7.24
CA ARG A 14 -10.39 -3.53 -8.69
C ARG A 14 -9.18 -2.84 -9.33
N GLY A 15 -8.30 -2.25 -8.53
CA GLY A 15 -7.11 -1.54 -8.99
C GLY A 15 -7.40 -0.21 -9.71
N ARG A 16 -8.52 0.45 -9.38
CA ARG A 16 -8.88 1.76 -9.93
C ARG A 16 -8.12 2.86 -9.21
N VAL A 17 -7.05 3.38 -9.79
CA VAL A 17 -6.18 4.38 -9.16
C VAL A 17 -6.88 5.75 -9.08
N ASN A 18 -7.27 6.30 -10.24
CA ASN A 18 -7.88 7.62 -10.39
C ASN A 18 -8.80 7.66 -11.62
N LYS A 19 -9.47 8.79 -11.83
CA LYS A 19 -10.40 9.00 -12.95
C LYS A 19 -9.75 8.88 -14.34
N ASP A 20 -8.46 9.15 -14.45
CA ASP A 20 -7.71 9.13 -15.71
C ASP A 20 -7.13 7.75 -16.03
N SER A 21 -7.19 6.80 -15.08
CA SER A 21 -6.74 5.43 -15.29
C SER A 21 -7.58 4.73 -16.38
N ASN A 22 -6.92 3.95 -17.24
CA ASN A 22 -7.61 3.14 -18.24
C ASN A 22 -8.07 1.77 -17.73
N TYR A 23 -7.72 1.42 -16.49
CA TYR A 23 -8.04 0.14 -15.86
C TYR A 23 -8.80 0.36 -14.53
N PRO A 24 -9.75 -0.50 -14.21
CA PRO A 24 -10.40 -1.48 -15.11
C PRO A 24 -11.32 -0.78 -16.13
N LEU A 25 -11.55 -1.43 -17.29
CA LEU A 25 -12.26 -0.81 -18.41
C LEU A 25 -13.70 -0.41 -18.09
N ASP A 26 -14.39 -1.23 -17.30
CA ASP A 26 -15.79 -0.99 -16.88
C ASP A 26 -15.93 0.16 -15.86
N MET A 27 -14.82 0.65 -15.31
CA MET A 27 -14.80 1.81 -14.41
C MET A 27 -14.16 3.05 -15.06
N LYS A 28 -13.89 3.02 -16.36
CA LYS A 28 -13.26 4.14 -17.07
C LYS A 28 -14.08 5.43 -16.93
N GLY A 29 -13.40 6.53 -16.55
CA GLY A 29 -14.04 7.84 -16.31
C GLY A 29 -14.72 7.98 -14.94
N MET A 30 -14.86 6.92 -14.17
CA MET A 30 -15.35 6.98 -12.78
C MET A 30 -14.23 7.45 -11.85
N PRO A 31 -14.57 8.05 -10.70
CA PRO A 31 -13.59 8.31 -9.63
C PRO A 31 -12.82 7.05 -9.26
N GLY A 32 -11.56 7.22 -8.89
CA GLY A 32 -10.73 6.12 -8.38
C GLY A 32 -10.41 6.29 -6.89
N ALA A 33 -9.48 5.48 -6.40
CA ALA A 33 -9.08 5.48 -5.01
C ALA A 33 -8.58 6.86 -4.55
N VAL A 34 -7.86 7.59 -5.40
CA VAL A 34 -7.33 8.92 -5.08
C VAL A 34 -8.45 9.93 -4.87
N GLU A 35 -9.37 10.07 -5.83
CA GLU A 35 -10.48 11.04 -5.72
C GLU A 35 -11.43 10.68 -4.58
N LEU A 36 -11.75 9.40 -4.39
CA LEU A 36 -12.64 8.98 -3.29
C LEU A 36 -12.00 9.19 -1.93
N THR A 37 -10.68 9.03 -1.82
CA THR A 37 -9.96 9.34 -0.57
C THR A 37 -10.03 10.83 -0.27
N GLN A 38 -9.74 11.69 -1.25
CA GLN A 38 -9.86 13.14 -1.06
C GLN A 38 -11.29 13.52 -0.66
N GLN A 39 -12.29 13.00 -1.37
CA GLN A 39 -13.70 13.26 -1.06
C GLN A 39 -14.10 12.78 0.34
N ALA A 40 -13.58 11.64 0.78
CA ALA A 40 -13.82 11.13 2.13
C ALA A 40 -13.27 12.06 3.20
N LEU A 41 -12.04 12.54 3.03
CA LEU A 41 -11.39 13.50 3.93
C LEU A 41 -12.12 14.84 3.95
N ASP A 42 -12.50 15.37 2.79
CA ASP A 42 -13.26 16.63 2.65
C ASP A 42 -14.64 16.55 3.31
N ASN A 43 -15.25 15.36 3.33
CA ASN A 43 -16.51 15.09 4.02
C ASN A 43 -16.33 14.84 5.54
N GLY A 44 -15.13 15.01 6.08
CA GLY A 44 -14.84 14.85 7.51
C GLY A 44 -14.75 13.39 7.97
N ILE A 45 -14.61 12.42 7.05
CA ILE A 45 -14.30 11.02 7.42
C ILE A 45 -12.85 10.98 7.90
N SER A 46 -12.62 10.39 9.07
CA SER A 46 -11.28 10.33 9.63
C SER A 46 -10.31 9.55 8.72
N ALA A 47 -9.07 9.98 8.66
CA ALA A 47 -8.04 9.29 7.90
C ALA A 47 -7.85 7.83 8.38
N LYS A 48 -8.09 7.58 9.67
CA LYS A 48 -8.13 6.25 10.27
C LYS A 48 -9.25 5.40 9.68
N ASP A 49 -10.46 5.94 9.54
CA ASP A 49 -11.60 5.22 8.93
C ASP A 49 -11.37 4.96 7.44
N VAL A 50 -10.79 5.92 6.71
CA VAL A 50 -10.38 5.72 5.31
C VAL A 50 -9.44 4.52 5.18
N LEU A 51 -8.43 4.44 6.04
CA LEU A 51 -7.50 3.30 6.06
C LEU A 51 -8.20 2.00 6.43
N HIS A 52 -8.88 1.96 7.59
CA HIS A 52 -9.39 0.72 8.17
C HIS A 52 -10.67 0.19 7.50
N ASN A 53 -11.54 1.07 7.04
CA ASN A 53 -12.85 0.72 6.47
C ASN A 53 -12.91 0.91 4.94
N GLY A 54 -11.92 1.60 4.35
CA GLY A 54 -11.78 1.78 2.91
C GLY A 54 -10.68 0.89 2.32
N PHE A 55 -9.42 1.16 2.63
CA PHE A 55 -8.29 0.50 1.98
C PHE A 55 -8.09 -0.96 2.39
N LEU A 56 -8.00 -1.22 3.70
CA LEU A 56 -7.65 -2.55 4.19
C LEU A 56 -8.65 -3.63 3.81
N PRO A 57 -9.99 -3.39 3.81
CA PRO A 57 -10.94 -4.37 3.32
C PRO A 57 -10.75 -4.73 1.84
N GLY A 58 -10.48 -3.73 0.97
CA GLY A 58 -10.19 -3.95 -0.44
C GLY A 58 -8.97 -4.84 -0.64
N MET A 59 -7.85 -4.53 0.03
CA MET A 59 -6.63 -5.34 -0.04
C MET A 59 -6.82 -6.74 0.57
N LYS A 60 -7.63 -6.88 1.60
CA LYS A 60 -7.97 -8.20 2.15
C LYS A 60 -8.64 -9.08 1.12
N ILE A 61 -9.63 -8.55 0.38
CA ILE A 61 -10.32 -9.28 -0.70
C ILE A 61 -9.31 -9.70 -1.78
N VAL A 62 -8.40 -8.80 -2.16
CA VAL A 62 -7.31 -9.10 -3.12
C VAL A 62 -6.44 -10.25 -2.62
N GLY A 63 -6.00 -10.19 -1.36
CA GLY A 63 -5.20 -11.24 -0.74
C GLY A 63 -5.91 -12.59 -0.68
N ASP A 64 -7.19 -12.59 -0.32
CA ASP A 64 -8.02 -13.81 -0.29
C ASP A 64 -8.18 -14.41 -1.70
N LYS A 65 -8.46 -13.57 -2.71
CA LYS A 65 -8.55 -14.02 -4.11
C LYS A 65 -7.22 -14.57 -4.66
N PHE A 66 -6.12 -13.94 -4.31
CA PHE A 66 -4.79 -14.39 -4.71
C PHE A 66 -4.44 -15.74 -4.06
N ARG A 67 -4.66 -15.89 -2.76
CA ARG A 67 -4.50 -17.17 -2.05
C ARG A 67 -5.33 -18.30 -2.67
N ASP A 68 -6.56 -17.97 -3.07
CA ASP A 68 -7.49 -18.94 -3.66
C ASP A 68 -7.21 -19.19 -5.16
N GLY A 69 -6.18 -18.60 -5.75
CA GLY A 69 -5.83 -18.73 -7.17
C GLY A 69 -6.84 -18.11 -8.14
N LYS A 70 -7.69 -17.19 -7.66
CA LYS A 70 -8.71 -16.49 -8.48
C LYS A 70 -8.16 -15.29 -9.23
N ILE A 71 -7.05 -14.75 -8.79
CA ILE A 71 -6.29 -13.67 -9.43
C ILE A 71 -4.81 -14.01 -9.36
N PHE A 72 -4.01 -13.35 -10.20
CA PHE A 72 -2.57 -13.53 -10.30
C PHE A 72 -1.81 -12.29 -9.84
N LEU A 73 -0.48 -12.37 -9.83
CA LEU A 73 0.37 -11.28 -9.35
C LEU A 73 0.11 -9.92 -10.02
N PRO A 74 -0.13 -9.82 -11.34
CA PRO A 74 -0.41 -8.52 -11.98
C PRO A 74 -1.61 -7.79 -11.38
N GLU A 75 -2.71 -8.49 -11.06
CA GLU A 75 -3.89 -7.89 -10.45
C GLU A 75 -3.60 -7.41 -9.02
N VAL A 76 -2.81 -8.17 -8.25
CA VAL A 76 -2.36 -7.76 -6.90
C VAL A 76 -1.57 -6.46 -6.98
N LEU A 77 -0.64 -6.34 -7.96
CA LEU A 77 0.18 -5.15 -8.14
C LEU A 77 -0.64 -3.92 -8.53
N ILE A 78 -1.64 -4.10 -9.39
CA ILE A 78 -2.53 -3.00 -9.80
C ILE A 78 -3.36 -2.51 -8.60
N SER A 79 -3.89 -3.42 -7.80
CA SER A 79 -4.62 -3.11 -6.57
C SER A 79 -3.73 -2.41 -5.53
N ALA A 80 -2.52 -2.93 -5.30
CA ALA A 80 -1.55 -2.31 -4.41
C ALA A 80 -1.16 -0.90 -4.88
N LYS A 81 -1.02 -0.69 -6.20
CA LYS A 81 -0.77 0.64 -6.77
C LYS A 81 -1.94 1.59 -6.52
N ALA A 82 -3.19 1.15 -6.68
CA ALA A 82 -4.35 1.98 -6.40
C ALA A 82 -4.36 2.43 -4.93
N MET A 83 -4.11 1.52 -4.00
CA MET A 83 -4.02 1.84 -2.59
C MET A 83 -2.84 2.75 -2.27
N SER A 84 -1.62 2.45 -2.73
CA SER A 84 -0.43 3.26 -2.41
C SER A 84 -0.55 4.69 -2.94
N SER A 85 -1.12 4.87 -4.15
CA SER A 85 -1.37 6.20 -4.71
C SER A 85 -2.35 7.02 -3.85
N ALA A 86 -3.39 6.40 -3.32
CA ALA A 86 -4.36 7.05 -2.46
C ALA A 86 -3.81 7.28 -1.03
N MET A 87 -2.95 6.38 -0.52
CA MET A 87 -2.28 6.54 0.77
C MET A 87 -1.34 7.75 0.85
N GLU A 88 -0.88 8.29 -0.27
CA GLU A 88 -0.12 9.54 -0.28
C GLU A 88 -0.90 10.68 0.40
N LEU A 89 -2.23 10.70 0.24
CA LEU A 89 -3.11 11.69 0.90
C LEU A 89 -3.20 11.48 2.42
N LEU A 90 -2.90 10.29 2.91
CA LEU A 90 -2.91 9.99 4.34
C LEU A 90 -1.55 10.24 5.02
N LYS A 91 -0.47 10.52 4.28
CA LYS A 91 0.87 10.75 4.85
C LYS A 91 0.89 11.80 5.97
N PRO A 92 0.24 12.97 5.87
CA PRO A 92 0.21 13.94 6.95
C PRO A 92 -0.35 13.38 8.27
N TYR A 93 -1.35 12.51 8.17
CA TYR A 93 -2.01 11.89 9.34
C TYR A 93 -1.15 10.81 10.01
N PHE A 94 -0.30 10.13 9.25
CA PHE A 94 0.75 9.27 9.82
C PHE A 94 1.84 10.10 10.51
N GLN A 95 2.22 11.23 9.95
CA GLN A 95 3.23 12.13 10.54
C GLN A 95 2.73 12.80 11.83
N SER A 96 1.44 13.12 11.91
CA SER A 96 0.83 13.69 13.12
C SER A 96 0.57 12.66 14.23
N GLY A 97 0.69 11.35 13.92
CA GLY A 97 0.37 10.26 14.84
C GLY A 97 -1.12 9.93 14.96
N GLU A 98 -1.97 10.53 14.13
CA GLU A 98 -3.40 10.21 14.09
C GLU A 98 -3.65 8.78 13.58
N ILE A 99 -2.80 8.32 12.67
CA ILE A 99 -2.76 6.94 12.19
C ILE A 99 -1.44 6.31 12.59
N ILE A 100 -1.50 5.08 13.09
CA ILE A 100 -0.31 4.30 13.44
C ILE A 100 -0.17 3.16 12.43
N TYR A 101 1.04 2.98 11.90
CA TYR A 101 1.38 1.82 11.11
C TYR A 101 1.28 0.54 11.95
N LYS A 102 1.00 -0.60 11.31
CA LYS A 102 1.01 -1.92 11.96
C LYS A 102 2.37 -2.28 12.56
N GLY A 103 3.42 -1.77 11.95
CA GLY A 103 4.80 -1.96 12.32
C GLY A 103 5.71 -1.39 11.25
N LYS A 104 7.02 -1.50 11.46
CA LYS A 104 8.06 -1.00 10.56
C LYS A 104 8.91 -2.15 10.02
N VAL A 105 9.07 -2.18 8.70
CA VAL A 105 9.88 -3.17 7.98
C VAL A 105 11.08 -2.48 7.33
N ILE A 106 12.27 -2.98 7.58
CA ILE A 106 13.46 -2.64 6.80
C ILE A 106 13.57 -3.65 5.66
N MET A 107 13.72 -3.18 4.43
CA MET A 107 13.92 -4.04 3.26
C MET A 107 15.14 -3.61 2.46
N GLY A 108 15.83 -4.58 1.87
CA GLY A 108 16.94 -4.31 0.97
C GLY A 108 17.39 -5.57 0.26
N THR A 109 18.04 -5.40 -0.91
CA THR A 109 18.74 -6.47 -1.59
C THR A 109 20.16 -6.53 -1.06
N VAL A 110 20.60 -7.71 -0.65
CA VAL A 110 21.89 -7.92 0.01
C VAL A 110 23.09 -7.57 -0.89
N ALA A 111 24.26 -7.39 -0.27
CA ALA A 111 25.49 -7.07 -0.96
C ALA A 111 25.83 -8.11 -2.05
N GLY A 112 26.21 -7.62 -3.22
CA GLY A 112 26.51 -8.46 -4.39
C GLY A 112 25.30 -8.80 -5.26
N ASP A 113 24.08 -8.47 -4.84
CA ASP A 113 22.87 -8.69 -5.64
C ASP A 113 22.25 -7.34 -6.07
N LEU A 114 21.85 -7.25 -7.33
CA LEU A 114 21.26 -6.07 -7.97
C LEU A 114 19.78 -6.27 -8.33
N HIS A 115 19.21 -7.44 -8.04
CA HIS A 115 17.81 -7.71 -8.32
C HIS A 115 16.90 -6.94 -7.35
N ASP A 116 15.91 -6.25 -7.88
CA ASP A 116 15.00 -5.41 -7.07
C ASP A 116 13.51 -5.67 -7.32
N ILE A 117 13.15 -6.33 -8.43
CA ILE A 117 11.76 -6.53 -8.83
C ILE A 117 10.99 -7.26 -7.73
N GLY A 118 11.49 -8.39 -7.24
CA GLY A 118 10.85 -9.18 -6.19
C GLY A 118 10.71 -8.38 -4.88
N LYS A 119 11.78 -7.69 -4.49
CA LYS A 119 11.79 -6.81 -3.31
C LYS A 119 10.71 -5.72 -3.42
N ASN A 120 10.65 -5.03 -4.57
CA ASN A 120 9.70 -3.94 -4.79
C ASN A 120 8.24 -4.43 -4.80
N ILE A 121 7.98 -5.65 -5.27
CA ILE A 121 6.67 -6.30 -5.19
C ILE A 121 6.26 -6.52 -3.73
N VAL A 122 7.14 -7.13 -2.92
CA VAL A 122 6.86 -7.39 -1.50
C VAL A 122 6.67 -6.07 -0.74
N LYS A 123 7.53 -5.06 -0.99
CA LYS A 123 7.38 -3.71 -0.44
C LYS A 123 5.98 -3.16 -0.69
N MET A 124 5.54 -3.17 -1.96
CA MET A 124 4.24 -2.61 -2.35
C MET A 124 3.07 -3.33 -1.64
N VAL A 125 3.16 -4.65 -1.48
CA VAL A 125 2.14 -5.44 -0.76
C VAL A 125 2.14 -5.11 0.73
N LEU A 126 3.31 -4.96 1.35
CA LEU A 126 3.44 -4.58 2.76
C LEU A 126 2.90 -3.17 3.03
N GLU A 127 3.28 -2.19 2.20
CA GLU A 127 2.73 -0.83 2.27
C GLU A 127 1.21 -0.84 2.12
N GLY A 128 0.69 -1.59 1.14
CA GLY A 128 -0.74 -1.84 0.98
C GLY A 128 -1.39 -2.58 2.15
N GLY A 129 -0.64 -3.29 2.95
CA GLY A 129 -1.07 -3.93 4.19
C GLY A 129 -1.04 -3.02 5.43
N GLY A 130 -0.62 -1.75 5.28
CA GLY A 130 -0.54 -0.78 6.39
C GLY A 130 0.77 -0.84 7.18
N TRP A 131 1.85 -1.39 6.60
CA TRP A 131 3.20 -1.38 7.17
C TRP A 131 3.99 -0.15 6.71
N GLN A 132 4.83 0.38 7.58
CA GLN A 132 5.85 1.35 7.19
C GLN A 132 7.06 0.59 6.64
N VAL A 133 7.40 0.79 5.35
CA VAL A 133 8.57 0.14 4.75
C VAL A 133 9.69 1.15 4.53
N VAL A 134 10.85 0.85 5.07
CA VAL A 134 12.12 1.57 4.82
C VAL A 134 12.94 0.74 3.85
N ASP A 135 12.99 1.19 2.60
CA ASP A 135 13.70 0.50 1.52
C ASP A 135 15.14 1.02 1.43
N LEU A 136 16.10 0.15 1.66
CA LEU A 136 17.54 0.46 1.59
C LEU A 136 18.10 0.36 0.17
N GLY A 137 17.29 -0.08 -0.80
CA GLY A 137 17.71 -0.26 -2.17
C GLY A 137 18.36 -1.62 -2.44
N ILE A 138 19.35 -1.63 -3.33
CA ILE A 138 20.08 -2.84 -3.78
C ILE A 138 21.54 -2.79 -3.34
N ASN A 139 22.20 -3.94 -3.36
CA ASN A 139 23.63 -4.07 -3.00
C ASN A 139 23.92 -3.47 -1.62
N VAL A 140 23.11 -3.79 -0.63
CA VAL A 140 23.18 -3.22 0.71
C VAL A 140 24.06 -4.07 1.60
N SER A 141 25.06 -3.46 2.24
CA SER A 141 25.97 -4.17 3.16
C SER A 141 25.26 -4.52 4.48
N SER A 142 25.79 -5.52 5.18
CA SER A 142 25.29 -5.93 6.50
C SER A 142 25.30 -4.80 7.53
N GLU A 143 26.35 -3.95 7.49
CA GLU A 143 26.48 -2.79 8.38
C GLU A 143 25.33 -1.79 8.19
N LYS A 144 24.96 -1.51 6.91
CA LYS A 144 23.82 -0.63 6.60
C LYS A 144 22.49 -1.20 7.09
N PHE A 145 22.28 -2.52 6.97
CA PHE A 145 21.09 -3.17 7.56
C PHE A 145 21.06 -3.00 9.06
N ILE A 146 22.17 -3.26 9.77
CA ILE A 146 22.27 -3.13 11.22
C ILE A 146 22.00 -1.68 11.65
N GLU A 147 22.60 -0.72 10.98
CA GLU A 147 22.37 0.72 11.24
C GLU A 147 20.89 1.10 11.05
N ALA A 148 20.30 0.69 9.92
CA ALA A 148 18.89 0.97 9.63
C ALA A 148 17.93 0.36 10.65
N ILE A 149 18.19 -0.89 11.09
CA ILE A 149 17.40 -1.57 12.12
C ILE A 149 17.43 -0.78 13.44
N ARG A 150 18.62 -0.37 13.88
CA ARG A 150 18.82 0.37 15.13
C ARG A 150 18.19 1.76 15.07
N SER A 151 18.43 2.50 13.96
CA SER A 151 17.95 3.87 13.80
C SER A 151 16.43 3.97 13.63
N ASN A 152 15.79 2.93 13.12
CA ASN A 152 14.36 2.94 12.83
C ASN A 152 13.53 2.13 13.84
N SER A 153 14.14 1.42 14.79
CA SER A 153 13.43 0.51 15.71
C SER A 153 12.51 -0.44 14.92
N ALA A 154 13.08 -1.15 13.95
CA ALA A 154 12.32 -2.00 13.04
C ALA A 154 11.78 -3.26 13.72
N ASP A 155 10.55 -3.63 13.39
CA ASP A 155 9.90 -4.86 13.87
C ASP A 155 10.29 -6.07 13.03
N VAL A 156 10.53 -5.85 11.72
CA VAL A 156 10.82 -6.92 10.75
C VAL A 156 11.93 -6.47 9.80
N VAL A 157 12.73 -7.42 9.35
CA VAL A 157 13.76 -7.22 8.31
C VAL A 157 13.51 -8.18 7.16
N GLY A 158 13.43 -7.64 5.95
CA GLY A 158 13.34 -8.38 4.69
C GLY A 158 14.65 -8.31 3.93
N LEU A 159 15.24 -9.44 3.65
CA LEU A 159 16.45 -9.59 2.84
C LEU A 159 16.07 -10.23 1.51
N SER A 160 16.44 -9.61 0.40
CA SER A 160 16.23 -10.11 -0.96
C SER A 160 17.57 -10.50 -1.59
#